data_d5b9b691560c95afc3d426f0cb452237
#
_entry.id   d5b9b691560c95afc3d426f0cb452237
#
_cell.length_a   1.000
_cell.length_b   1.000
_cell.length_c   1.000
_cell.angle_alpha   90.00
_cell.angle_beta   90.00
_cell.angle_gamma   90.00
#
_symmetry.space_group_name_H-M   'P 1'
#
loop_
_entity.id
_entity.type
_entity.pdbx_description
1 polymer ?
#
loop_
_entity_poly.entity_id
_entity_poly.type
_entity_poly.pdbx_seq_one_letter_code
_entity_poly.pdbx_strand_id
1 'polypeptide(L)'
;MKDWWQVTFPQGRQTLKIIDANGYPVSIAYGEKGTGKPLFLIHGIGSWSYNWRYSVEPLSKYFRVICFDAKGYGFSEKPLRRERHDHQLIELSRIVSGLCNEPAIIVAESLGALVSLGLALAYPQLIEKLIVVNVPIFPERLPHWGMWLLSQLPTEIVKAIDSTRFPYFFAPVMRELMRLERRSVLFDPSMLTDEDVYWLTYPFVEFPGTIAKVAEDLQIAAAEIEHLQAKKTSLITKIQNHLHKIKCPTLILWGKQDSWFPCSDGEKLRSRIPNAQLKILPNCGHDASAGANQAVNAAVLEFLRGSRESGVGEWESGKRAGGTGEAEGAQGC
;
A
#
# COMPACT_ATOMS: atom_id res chain seq x y z
N MET A 1 -9.46 8.08 -22.26
CA MET A 1 -8.44 7.03 -21.94
C MET A 1 -9.15 5.69 -21.83
N LYS A 2 -8.45 4.57 -22.12
CA LYS A 2 -9.02 3.22 -21.89
C LYS A 2 -9.06 2.95 -20.38
N ASP A 3 -10.10 2.29 -19.90
CA ASP A 3 -10.24 1.91 -18.48
C ASP A 3 -9.06 1.03 -18.06
N TRP A 4 -8.32 1.46 -17.03
CA TRP A 4 -7.13 0.78 -16.54
C TRP A 4 -7.41 -0.67 -16.10
N TRP A 5 -8.55 -0.91 -15.47
CA TRP A 5 -8.95 -2.25 -15.05
C TRP A 5 -9.13 -3.19 -16.25
N GLN A 6 -9.74 -2.68 -17.32
CA GLN A 6 -10.03 -3.47 -18.53
C GLN A 6 -8.77 -3.79 -19.33
N VAL A 7 -7.76 -2.91 -19.31
CA VAL A 7 -6.52 -3.15 -20.05
C VAL A 7 -5.50 -3.95 -19.25
N THR A 8 -5.61 -3.95 -17.91
CA THR A 8 -4.63 -4.59 -17.02
C THR A 8 -5.01 -6.00 -16.65
N PHE A 9 -6.29 -6.25 -16.38
CA PHE A 9 -6.77 -7.53 -15.87
C PHE A 9 -7.63 -8.27 -16.91
N PRO A 10 -7.41 -9.57 -17.13
CA PRO A 10 -8.13 -10.33 -18.17
C PRO A 10 -9.64 -10.31 -18.04
N GLN A 11 -10.16 -10.26 -16.81
CA GLN A 11 -11.60 -10.18 -16.50
C GLN A 11 -12.05 -8.76 -16.16
N GLY A 12 -11.17 -7.76 -16.38
CA GLY A 12 -11.41 -6.38 -15.97
C GLY A 12 -11.60 -6.23 -14.47
N ARG A 13 -12.40 -5.23 -14.07
CA ARG A 13 -12.74 -4.99 -12.68
C ARG A 13 -13.85 -5.93 -12.22
N GLN A 14 -13.59 -6.63 -11.13
CA GLN A 14 -14.52 -7.52 -10.46
C GLN A 14 -14.98 -6.91 -9.12
N THR A 15 -15.96 -7.55 -8.47
CA THR A 15 -16.51 -7.10 -7.20
C THR A 15 -16.57 -8.26 -6.22
N LEU A 16 -15.93 -8.06 -5.04
CA LEU A 16 -16.07 -8.92 -3.88
C LEU A 16 -17.04 -8.26 -2.89
N LYS A 17 -18.03 -9.01 -2.40
CA LYS A 17 -18.87 -8.57 -1.28
C LYS A 17 -18.28 -9.09 0.03
N ILE A 18 -18.01 -8.19 0.97
CA ILE A 18 -17.61 -8.52 2.35
C ILE A 18 -18.62 -7.90 3.32
N ILE A 19 -18.61 -8.36 4.55
CA ILE A 19 -19.22 -7.61 5.65
C ILE A 19 -18.15 -6.64 6.16
N ASP A 20 -18.42 -5.35 6.27
CA ASP A 20 -17.46 -4.37 6.80
C ASP A 20 -17.30 -4.49 8.32
N ALA A 21 -16.33 -3.79 8.89
CA ALA A 21 -16.06 -3.84 10.33
C ALA A 21 -17.23 -3.33 11.20
N ASN A 22 -18.17 -2.58 10.61
CA ASN A 22 -19.42 -2.15 11.24
C ASN A 22 -20.54 -3.19 11.15
N GLY A 23 -20.32 -4.33 10.47
CA GLY A 23 -21.32 -5.40 10.33
C GLY A 23 -22.24 -5.27 9.11
N TYR A 24 -21.93 -4.41 8.15
CA TYR A 24 -22.74 -4.17 6.96
C TYR A 24 -22.09 -4.73 5.69
N PRO A 25 -22.89 -5.19 4.71
CA PRO A 25 -22.35 -5.59 3.42
C PRO A 25 -21.74 -4.38 2.70
N VAL A 26 -20.58 -4.59 2.07
CA VAL A 26 -19.88 -3.59 1.25
C VAL A 26 -19.22 -4.26 0.06
N SER A 27 -19.21 -3.54 -1.07
CA SER A 27 -18.62 -3.97 -2.33
C SER A 27 -17.18 -3.49 -2.46
N ILE A 28 -16.25 -4.41 -2.66
CA ILE A 28 -14.82 -4.16 -2.87
C ILE A 28 -14.49 -4.42 -4.33
N ALA A 29 -13.95 -3.41 -5.01
CA ALA A 29 -13.45 -3.53 -6.37
C ALA A 29 -12.08 -4.21 -6.36
N TYR A 30 -11.89 -5.21 -7.22
CA TYR A 30 -10.61 -5.89 -7.38
C TYR A 30 -10.38 -6.36 -8.80
N GLY A 31 -9.16 -6.72 -9.12
CA GLY A 31 -8.77 -7.38 -10.35
C GLY A 31 -7.64 -8.34 -10.08
N GLU A 32 -7.55 -9.39 -10.92
CA GLU A 32 -6.51 -10.39 -10.78
C GLU A 32 -5.91 -10.78 -12.13
N LYS A 33 -4.61 -11.10 -12.11
CA LYS A 33 -3.85 -11.54 -13.29
C LYS A 33 -2.79 -12.56 -12.92
N GLY A 34 -2.57 -13.51 -13.82
CA GLY A 34 -1.62 -14.62 -13.60
C GLY A 34 -2.24 -15.80 -12.87
N THR A 35 -1.40 -16.76 -12.51
CA THR A 35 -1.80 -18.02 -11.86
C THR A 35 -0.80 -18.38 -10.77
N GLY A 36 -1.14 -19.39 -9.95
CA GLY A 36 -0.28 -19.89 -8.88
C GLY A 36 -0.56 -19.20 -7.53
N LYS A 37 0.49 -19.04 -6.70
CA LYS A 37 0.38 -18.50 -5.35
C LYS A 37 -0.26 -17.10 -5.34
N PRO A 38 -1.27 -16.83 -4.48
CA PRO A 38 -1.87 -15.51 -4.40
C PRO A 38 -0.88 -14.48 -3.84
N LEU A 39 -0.78 -13.35 -4.55
CA LEU A 39 0.03 -12.20 -4.19
C LEU A 39 -0.83 -10.94 -4.23
N PHE A 40 -1.06 -10.34 -3.07
CA PHE A 40 -1.84 -9.11 -2.93
C PHE A 40 -0.95 -7.88 -3.03
N LEU A 41 -1.37 -6.89 -3.82
CA LEU A 41 -0.77 -5.56 -3.89
C LEU A 41 -1.70 -4.57 -3.19
N ILE A 42 -1.25 -4.00 -2.07
CA ILE A 42 -2.06 -3.19 -1.16
C ILE A 42 -1.57 -1.74 -1.17
N HIS A 43 -2.44 -0.82 -1.55
CA HIS A 43 -2.15 0.60 -1.70
C HIS A 43 -2.16 1.36 -0.35
N GLY A 44 -1.58 2.57 -0.34
CA GLY A 44 -1.58 3.50 0.78
C GLY A 44 -2.78 4.46 0.83
N ILE A 45 -2.73 5.41 1.76
CA ILE A 45 -3.73 6.48 1.91
C ILE A 45 -3.76 7.38 0.66
N GLY A 46 -4.95 7.88 0.31
CA GLY A 46 -5.10 8.77 -0.84
C GLY A 46 -4.76 8.13 -2.18
N SER A 47 -4.70 6.80 -2.25
CA SER A 47 -4.35 6.03 -3.44
C SER A 47 -5.39 4.93 -3.72
N TRP A 48 -5.16 4.12 -4.73
CA TRP A 48 -5.97 2.96 -5.11
C TRP A 48 -5.12 1.98 -5.92
N SER A 49 -5.68 0.90 -6.42
CA SER A 49 -4.95 -0.18 -7.11
C SER A 49 -4.04 0.28 -8.24
N TYR A 50 -4.35 1.42 -8.89
CA TYR A 50 -3.53 2.03 -9.94
C TYR A 50 -2.10 2.35 -9.48
N ASN A 51 -1.88 2.53 -8.20
CA ASN A 51 -0.52 2.75 -7.67
C ASN A 51 0.43 1.61 -8.06
N TRP A 52 -0.08 0.40 -8.16
CA TRP A 52 0.66 -0.81 -8.51
C TRP A 52 0.72 -1.13 -10.02
N ARG A 53 0.33 -0.18 -10.88
CA ARG A 53 0.23 -0.38 -12.35
C ARG A 53 1.47 -0.97 -13.00
N TYR A 54 2.65 -0.63 -12.49
CA TYR A 54 3.93 -1.13 -13.00
C TYR A 54 4.37 -2.47 -12.37
N SER A 55 3.63 -2.98 -11.40
CA SER A 55 3.97 -4.23 -10.71
C SER A 55 3.11 -5.42 -11.13
N VAL A 56 1.88 -5.16 -11.62
CA VAL A 56 0.95 -6.24 -12.02
C VAL A 56 1.56 -7.13 -13.10
N GLU A 57 2.02 -6.54 -14.21
CA GLU A 57 2.55 -7.30 -15.34
C GLU A 57 3.79 -8.14 -15.00
N PRO A 58 4.87 -7.60 -14.39
CA PRO A 58 6.05 -8.39 -14.10
C PRO A 58 5.81 -9.48 -13.05
N LEU A 59 4.97 -9.24 -12.05
CA LEU A 59 4.69 -10.20 -10.99
C LEU A 59 3.70 -11.28 -11.42
N SER A 60 2.74 -10.96 -12.29
CA SER A 60 1.75 -11.93 -12.79
C SER A 60 2.32 -13.06 -13.65
N LYS A 61 3.58 -12.93 -14.08
CA LYS A 61 4.32 -14.01 -14.75
C LYS A 61 4.63 -15.18 -13.81
N TYR A 62 4.59 -14.96 -12.49
CA TYR A 62 5.02 -15.93 -11.48
C TYR A 62 3.97 -16.20 -10.40
N PHE A 63 3.00 -15.29 -10.25
CA PHE A 63 2.00 -15.30 -9.18
C PHE A 63 0.61 -14.97 -9.71
N ARG A 64 -0.41 -15.40 -8.98
CA ARG A 64 -1.76 -14.84 -9.12
C ARG A 64 -1.79 -13.50 -8.39
N VAL A 65 -1.52 -12.42 -9.12
CA VAL A 65 -1.48 -11.06 -8.60
C VAL A 65 -2.90 -10.53 -8.44
N ILE A 66 -3.22 -10.05 -7.26
CA ILE A 66 -4.53 -9.50 -6.89
C ILE A 66 -4.32 -8.05 -6.43
N CYS A 67 -4.98 -7.10 -7.12
CA CYS A 67 -5.10 -5.72 -6.67
C CYS A 67 -6.54 -5.47 -6.23
N PHE A 68 -6.74 -4.72 -5.17
CA PHE A 68 -8.07 -4.30 -4.75
C PHE A 68 -8.01 -2.85 -4.25
N ASP A 69 -9.14 -2.16 -4.36
CA ASP A 69 -9.31 -0.86 -3.73
C ASP A 69 -9.89 -1.06 -2.34
N ALA A 70 -9.25 -0.54 -1.31
CA ALA A 70 -9.77 -0.59 0.05
C ALA A 70 -11.14 0.12 0.13
N LYS A 71 -11.97 -0.25 1.11
CA LYS A 71 -13.27 0.42 1.32
C LYS A 71 -13.09 1.92 1.42
N GLY A 72 -13.89 2.66 0.67
CA GLY A 72 -13.82 4.12 0.59
C GLY A 72 -12.84 4.65 -0.47
N TYR A 73 -12.01 3.81 -1.06
CA TYR A 73 -11.02 4.18 -2.07
C TYR A 73 -11.40 3.68 -3.46
N GLY A 74 -10.77 4.27 -4.48
CA GLY A 74 -10.87 3.83 -5.86
C GLY A 74 -12.30 3.60 -6.32
N PHE A 75 -12.56 2.41 -6.82
CA PHE A 75 -13.87 1.95 -7.30
C PHE A 75 -14.66 1.14 -6.26
N SER A 76 -14.11 0.93 -5.06
CA SER A 76 -14.83 0.30 -3.96
C SER A 76 -15.92 1.21 -3.39
N GLU A 77 -16.91 0.61 -2.75
CA GLU A 77 -18.01 1.33 -2.11
C GLU A 77 -17.50 2.27 -1.01
N LYS A 78 -18.17 3.43 -0.89
CA LYS A 78 -17.81 4.52 0.02
C LYS A 78 -18.95 4.80 1.01
N PRO A 79 -19.17 3.89 1.98
CA PRO A 79 -20.19 4.12 2.99
C PRO A 79 -19.78 5.29 3.89
N LEU A 80 -20.71 6.20 4.17
CA LEU A 80 -20.48 7.38 5.02
C LEU A 80 -20.50 7.07 6.53
N ARG A 81 -20.33 5.80 6.89
CA ARG A 81 -20.27 5.35 8.30
C ARG A 81 -18.91 5.65 8.90
N ARG A 82 -18.90 6.03 10.17
CA ARG A 82 -17.68 6.38 10.89
C ARG A 82 -16.74 5.16 11.00
N GLU A 83 -15.48 5.41 10.71
CA GLU A 83 -14.41 4.43 10.83
C GLU A 83 -13.71 4.48 12.19
N ARG A 84 -13.08 3.37 12.57
CA ARG A 84 -12.17 3.27 13.71
C ARG A 84 -10.82 2.80 13.21
N HIS A 85 -9.79 3.00 14.04
CA HIS A 85 -8.41 2.67 13.71
C HIS A 85 -8.16 1.18 13.33
N ASP A 86 -9.01 0.26 13.78
CA ASP A 86 -8.89 -1.18 13.54
C ASP A 86 -9.75 -1.68 12.36
N HIS A 87 -10.63 -0.84 11.80
CA HIS A 87 -11.57 -1.28 10.77
C HIS A 87 -10.88 -1.75 9.49
N GLN A 88 -9.88 -1.02 9.01
CA GLN A 88 -9.14 -1.41 7.79
C GLN A 88 -8.43 -2.76 7.96
N LEU A 89 -7.91 -3.07 9.16
CA LEU A 89 -7.29 -4.35 9.45
C LEU A 89 -8.31 -5.51 9.38
N ILE A 90 -9.48 -5.32 10.00
CA ILE A 90 -10.57 -6.30 9.96
C ILE A 90 -11.03 -6.53 8.52
N GLU A 91 -11.20 -5.46 7.76
CA GLU A 91 -11.64 -5.54 6.36
C GLU A 91 -10.58 -6.18 5.46
N LEU A 92 -9.31 -5.87 5.66
CA LEU A 92 -8.21 -6.53 4.94
C LEU A 92 -8.23 -8.05 5.19
N SER A 93 -8.47 -8.49 6.45
CA SER A 93 -8.57 -9.92 6.73
C SER A 93 -9.71 -10.59 5.97
N ARG A 94 -10.85 -9.91 5.84
CA ARG A 94 -12.03 -10.40 5.09
C ARG A 94 -11.81 -10.39 3.59
N ILE A 95 -11.11 -9.40 3.06
CA ILE A 95 -10.76 -9.33 1.63
C ILE A 95 -9.81 -10.47 1.27
N VAL A 96 -8.74 -10.68 2.05
CA VAL A 96 -7.78 -11.77 1.80
C VAL A 96 -8.48 -13.12 1.89
N SER A 97 -9.26 -13.38 2.96
CA SER A 97 -10.00 -14.64 3.11
C SER A 97 -11.11 -14.84 2.07
N GLY A 98 -11.67 -13.77 1.52
CA GLY A 98 -12.70 -13.84 0.48
C GLY A 98 -12.16 -14.11 -0.92
N LEU A 99 -10.88 -13.81 -1.16
CA LEU A 99 -10.24 -13.96 -2.48
C LEU A 99 -9.30 -15.17 -2.58
N CYS A 100 -8.89 -15.76 -1.45
CA CYS A 100 -8.08 -16.98 -1.45
C CYS A 100 -8.34 -17.85 -0.21
N ASN A 101 -8.11 -19.16 -0.38
CA ASN A 101 -8.29 -20.18 0.67
C ASN A 101 -6.95 -20.69 1.24
N GLU A 102 -5.86 -20.05 0.90
CA GLU A 102 -4.51 -20.39 1.34
C GLU A 102 -3.77 -19.15 1.83
N PRO A 103 -2.71 -19.28 2.65
CA PRO A 103 -1.91 -18.14 3.04
C PRO A 103 -1.32 -17.43 1.84
N ALA A 104 -1.42 -16.10 1.82
CA ALA A 104 -1.06 -15.26 0.69
C ALA A 104 0.28 -14.53 0.91
N ILE A 105 0.92 -14.15 -0.19
CA ILE A 105 2.00 -13.18 -0.20
C ILE A 105 1.37 -11.79 -0.16
N ILE A 106 1.81 -10.95 0.77
CA ILE A 106 1.34 -9.57 0.90
C ILE A 106 2.48 -8.61 0.51
N VAL A 107 2.24 -7.75 -0.46
CA VAL A 107 3.10 -6.62 -0.82
C VAL A 107 2.31 -5.34 -0.60
N ALA A 108 2.74 -4.51 0.33
CA ALA A 108 1.94 -3.38 0.77
C ALA A 108 2.80 -2.12 0.94
N GLU A 109 2.25 -0.96 0.62
CA GLU A 109 2.94 0.33 0.71
C GLU A 109 2.25 1.27 1.69
N SER A 110 3.04 2.07 2.43
CA SER A 110 2.58 3.16 3.30
C SER A 110 1.50 2.68 4.31
N LEU A 111 0.32 3.30 4.36
CA LEU A 111 -0.78 2.89 5.23
C LEU A 111 -1.17 1.42 5.03
N GLY A 112 -1.20 0.94 3.78
CA GLY A 112 -1.43 -0.48 3.49
C GLY A 112 -0.41 -1.40 4.16
N ALA A 113 0.86 -0.98 4.23
CA ALA A 113 1.92 -1.71 4.91
C ALA A 113 1.72 -1.72 6.44
N LEU A 114 1.30 -0.60 7.04
CA LEU A 114 0.97 -0.52 8.46
C LEU A 114 -0.18 -1.48 8.82
N VAL A 115 -1.25 -1.46 8.03
CA VAL A 115 -2.40 -2.38 8.20
C VAL A 115 -1.98 -3.83 8.02
N SER A 116 -1.06 -4.11 7.08
CA SER A 116 -0.53 -5.46 6.84
C SER A 116 0.37 -5.99 7.97
N LEU A 117 1.12 -5.12 8.66
CA LEU A 117 1.81 -5.49 9.90
C LEU A 117 0.80 -5.88 11.00
N GLY A 118 -0.30 -5.11 11.11
CA GLY A 118 -1.41 -5.46 12.00
C GLY A 118 -2.05 -6.81 11.63
N LEU A 119 -2.26 -7.07 10.33
CA LEU A 119 -2.80 -8.35 9.84
C LEU A 119 -1.89 -9.52 10.21
N ALA A 120 -0.56 -9.35 10.05
CA ALA A 120 0.41 -10.40 10.40
C ALA A 120 0.40 -10.75 11.89
N LEU A 121 0.03 -9.82 12.75
CA LEU A 121 -0.11 -10.04 14.19
C LEU A 121 -1.45 -10.64 14.58
N ALA A 122 -2.55 -10.16 13.98
CA ALA A 122 -3.91 -10.57 14.36
C ALA A 122 -4.38 -11.84 13.64
N TYR A 123 -3.92 -12.07 12.40
CA TYR A 123 -4.34 -13.15 11.53
C TYR A 123 -3.13 -13.81 10.82
N PRO A 124 -2.13 -14.32 11.56
CA PRO A 124 -0.88 -14.85 11.00
C PRO A 124 -1.10 -16.00 10.01
N GLN A 125 -2.20 -16.74 10.14
CA GLN A 125 -2.58 -17.82 9.22
C GLN A 125 -2.93 -17.36 7.80
N LEU A 126 -3.19 -16.07 7.58
CA LEU A 126 -3.51 -15.52 6.26
C LEU A 126 -2.27 -15.13 5.47
N ILE A 127 -1.10 -15.06 6.10
CA ILE A 127 0.11 -14.52 5.47
C ILE A 127 1.20 -15.58 5.40
N GLU A 128 1.63 -15.91 4.20
CA GLU A 128 2.82 -16.74 3.97
C GLU A 128 4.10 -15.91 4.04
N LYS A 129 4.13 -14.77 3.34
CA LYS A 129 5.26 -13.83 3.31
C LYS A 129 4.75 -12.40 3.30
N LEU A 130 5.47 -11.51 3.95
CA LEU A 130 5.12 -10.11 4.06
C LEU A 130 6.22 -9.23 3.47
N ILE A 131 5.85 -8.35 2.54
CA ILE A 131 6.71 -7.30 2.00
C ILE A 131 6.07 -5.96 2.32
N VAL A 132 6.77 -5.11 3.07
CA VAL A 132 6.31 -3.78 3.47
C VAL A 132 7.21 -2.70 2.88
N VAL A 133 6.61 -1.66 2.32
CA VAL A 133 7.31 -0.57 1.62
C VAL A 133 6.96 0.75 2.31
N ASN A 134 7.96 1.52 2.75
CA ASN A 134 7.82 2.87 3.30
C ASN A 134 6.71 2.99 4.36
N VAL A 135 6.72 2.10 5.34
CA VAL A 135 5.62 1.97 6.31
C VAL A 135 5.67 3.05 7.41
N PRO A 136 4.56 3.76 7.69
CA PRO A 136 4.47 4.80 8.72
C PRO A 136 4.33 4.19 10.13
N ILE A 137 5.35 3.43 10.58
CA ILE A 137 5.29 2.72 11.87
C ILE A 137 5.82 3.54 13.05
N PHE A 138 6.66 4.56 12.81
CA PHE A 138 7.18 5.46 13.84
C PHE A 138 6.87 6.92 13.50
N PRO A 139 5.60 7.29 13.23
CA PRO A 139 5.26 8.64 12.78
C PRO A 139 5.37 9.64 13.93
N GLU A 140 6.00 10.79 13.67
CA GLU A 140 6.06 11.91 14.62
C GLU A 140 4.99 12.97 14.34
N ARG A 141 4.58 13.09 13.08
CA ARG A 141 3.55 14.03 12.59
C ARG A 141 2.99 13.53 11.26
N LEU A 142 1.89 14.12 10.81
CA LEU A 142 1.45 13.95 9.42
C LEU A 142 2.50 14.57 8.48
N PRO A 143 2.88 13.87 7.40
CA PRO A 143 4.07 14.23 6.62
C PRO A 143 3.93 15.50 5.79
N HIS A 144 2.69 15.89 5.42
CA HIS A 144 2.43 17.02 4.55
C HIS A 144 1.43 17.99 5.19
N TRP A 145 1.66 19.31 5.06
CA TRP A 145 0.80 20.33 5.65
C TRP A 145 -0.67 20.25 5.16
N GLY A 146 -0.88 19.88 3.89
CA GLY A 146 -2.22 19.67 3.33
C GLY A 146 -2.97 18.50 3.99
N MET A 147 -2.26 17.42 4.33
CA MET A 147 -2.84 16.31 5.11
C MET A 147 -3.22 16.77 6.51
N TRP A 148 -2.36 17.55 7.16
CA TRP A 148 -2.68 18.15 8.46
C TRP A 148 -3.91 19.04 8.36
N LEU A 149 -3.96 19.95 7.38
CA LEU A 149 -5.11 20.84 7.19
C LEU A 149 -6.41 20.04 6.99
N LEU A 150 -6.38 19.02 6.10
CA LEU A 150 -7.56 18.19 5.85
C LEU A 150 -7.99 17.39 7.10
N SER A 151 -7.05 16.98 7.95
CA SER A 151 -7.34 16.29 9.21
C SER A 151 -8.02 17.20 10.24
N GLN A 152 -7.89 18.53 10.15
CA GLN A 152 -8.53 19.48 11.07
C GLN A 152 -9.96 19.85 10.65
N LEU A 153 -10.37 19.53 9.42
CA LEU A 153 -11.72 19.86 8.95
C LEU A 153 -12.75 18.90 9.55
N PRO A 154 -13.89 19.42 10.08
CA PRO A 154 -14.97 18.56 10.56
C PRO A 154 -15.44 17.61 9.46
N THR A 155 -15.48 16.31 9.77
CA THR A 155 -15.84 15.25 8.81
C THR A 155 -17.17 15.52 8.11
N GLU A 156 -18.16 16.05 8.84
CA GLU A 156 -19.49 16.34 8.28
C GLU A 156 -19.45 17.47 7.23
N ILE A 157 -18.56 18.45 7.39
CA ILE A 157 -18.36 19.52 6.40
C ILE A 157 -17.71 18.92 5.14
N VAL A 158 -16.67 18.10 5.32
CA VAL A 158 -16.01 17.45 4.19
C VAL A 158 -16.99 16.53 3.44
N LYS A 159 -17.78 15.72 4.15
CA LYS A 159 -18.84 14.87 3.57
C LYS A 159 -19.86 15.68 2.79
N ALA A 160 -20.33 16.81 3.36
CA ALA A 160 -21.29 17.67 2.69
C ALA A 160 -20.73 18.25 1.39
N ILE A 161 -19.50 18.76 1.40
CA ILE A 161 -18.84 19.31 0.20
C ILE A 161 -18.60 18.20 -0.84
N ASP A 162 -18.08 17.05 -0.42
CA ASP A 162 -17.76 15.92 -1.28
C ASP A 162 -19.04 15.37 -1.96
N SER A 163 -20.17 15.33 -1.23
CA SER A 163 -21.46 14.87 -1.76
C SER A 163 -22.04 15.78 -2.86
N THR A 164 -21.64 17.04 -2.92
CA THR A 164 -22.05 17.98 -3.99
C THR A 164 -21.39 17.72 -5.33
N ARG A 165 -20.44 16.78 -5.40
CA ARG A 165 -19.58 16.55 -6.57
C ARG A 165 -18.77 17.81 -6.98
N PHE A 166 -18.51 18.71 -6.02
CA PHE A 166 -17.69 19.91 -6.24
C PHE A 166 -16.35 19.59 -6.96
N PRO A 167 -15.61 18.53 -6.60
CA PRO A 167 -14.36 18.17 -7.26
C PRO A 167 -14.51 17.92 -8.77
N TYR A 168 -15.67 17.43 -9.21
CA TYR A 168 -15.97 17.21 -10.64
C TYR A 168 -15.90 18.51 -11.45
N PHE A 169 -16.51 19.57 -10.93
CA PHE A 169 -16.51 20.87 -11.59
C PHE A 169 -15.12 21.54 -11.59
N PHE A 170 -14.26 21.18 -10.67
CA PHE A 170 -12.91 21.68 -10.51
C PHE A 170 -11.84 20.62 -10.87
N ALA A 171 -12.18 19.64 -11.71
CA ALA A 171 -11.28 18.56 -12.10
C ALA A 171 -9.88 19.01 -12.58
N PRO A 172 -9.72 20.08 -13.37
CA PRO A 172 -8.39 20.59 -13.72
C PRO A 172 -7.56 21.01 -12.50
N VAL A 173 -8.17 21.70 -11.54
CA VAL A 173 -7.51 22.12 -10.30
C VAL A 173 -7.13 20.91 -9.45
N MET A 174 -8.04 19.94 -9.32
CA MET A 174 -7.78 18.71 -8.60
C MET A 174 -6.60 17.92 -9.21
N ARG A 175 -6.50 17.88 -10.52
CA ARG A 175 -5.37 17.25 -11.23
C ARG A 175 -4.05 17.97 -10.96
N GLU A 176 -4.03 19.31 -10.95
CA GLU A 176 -2.80 20.04 -10.60
C GLU A 176 -2.40 19.86 -9.14
N LEU A 177 -3.34 19.85 -8.21
CA LEU A 177 -3.06 19.55 -6.81
C LEU A 177 -2.49 18.13 -6.66
N MET A 178 -3.07 17.13 -7.33
CA MET A 178 -2.55 15.76 -7.38
C MET A 178 -1.14 15.73 -7.98
N ARG A 179 -0.90 16.45 -9.07
CA ARG A 179 0.41 16.54 -9.72
C ARG A 179 1.47 17.08 -8.75
N LEU A 180 1.16 18.15 -8.03
CA LEU A 180 2.06 18.76 -7.06
C LEU A 180 2.35 17.82 -5.91
N GLU A 181 1.34 17.18 -5.37
CA GLU A 181 1.47 16.21 -4.27
C GLU A 181 2.33 15.02 -4.71
N ARG A 182 2.04 14.41 -5.88
CA ARG A 182 2.79 13.25 -6.37
C ARG A 182 4.24 13.59 -6.70
N ARG A 183 4.51 14.77 -7.25
CA ARG A 183 5.89 15.22 -7.47
C ARG A 183 6.69 15.35 -6.18
N SER A 184 6.06 15.65 -5.06
CA SER A 184 6.74 15.78 -3.76
C SER A 184 7.19 14.47 -3.15
N VAL A 185 6.58 13.34 -3.57
CA VAL A 185 6.86 11.99 -3.05
C VAL A 185 7.65 11.11 -4.01
N LEU A 186 7.86 11.56 -5.25
CA LEU A 186 8.73 10.90 -6.23
C LEU A 186 10.15 11.45 -6.13
N PHE A 187 11.14 10.58 -6.26
CA PHE A 187 12.54 11.00 -6.41
C PHE A 187 12.77 11.73 -7.74
N ASP A 188 12.23 11.18 -8.82
CA ASP A 188 12.24 11.79 -10.15
C ASP A 188 10.81 12.18 -10.57
N PRO A 189 10.44 13.46 -10.41
CA PRO A 189 9.11 13.94 -10.79
C PRO A 189 8.79 13.83 -12.29
N SER A 190 9.80 13.65 -13.15
CA SER A 190 9.61 13.52 -14.61
C SER A 190 8.94 12.19 -15.00
N MET A 191 8.97 11.21 -14.11
CA MET A 191 8.29 9.92 -14.30
C MET A 191 6.77 10.03 -14.25
N LEU A 192 6.21 11.11 -13.69
CA LEU A 192 4.77 11.31 -13.56
C LEU A 192 4.18 11.79 -14.88
N THR A 193 3.43 10.94 -15.56
CA THR A 193 2.76 11.25 -16.83
C THR A 193 1.40 11.92 -16.62
N ASP A 194 0.84 12.54 -17.65
CA ASP A 194 -0.52 13.09 -17.63
C ASP A 194 -1.59 12.00 -17.45
N GLU A 195 -1.33 10.81 -17.97
CA GLU A 195 -2.18 9.64 -17.74
C GLU A 195 -2.17 9.21 -16.28
N ASP A 196 -1.01 9.22 -15.64
CA ASP A 196 -0.90 8.94 -14.21
C ASP A 196 -1.69 9.95 -13.38
N VAL A 197 -1.55 11.23 -13.67
CA VAL A 197 -2.30 12.28 -12.97
C VAL A 197 -3.81 12.09 -13.17
N TYR A 198 -4.24 11.75 -14.38
CA TYR A 198 -5.65 11.49 -14.67
C TYR A 198 -6.18 10.33 -13.81
N TRP A 199 -5.53 9.16 -13.84
CA TRP A 199 -6.01 7.98 -13.13
C TRP A 199 -5.88 8.10 -11.60
N LEU A 200 -4.79 8.70 -11.11
CA LEU A 200 -4.62 8.95 -9.67
C LEU A 200 -5.69 9.91 -9.12
N THR A 201 -6.12 10.89 -9.93
CA THR A 201 -7.14 11.86 -9.54
C THR A 201 -8.57 11.34 -9.78
N TYR A 202 -8.75 10.35 -10.66
CA TYR A 202 -10.05 9.89 -11.13
C TYR A 202 -11.05 9.60 -10.00
N PRO A 203 -10.71 8.82 -8.94
CA PRO A 203 -11.66 8.55 -7.86
C PRO A 203 -12.08 9.79 -7.08
N PHE A 204 -11.20 10.78 -6.96
CA PHE A 204 -11.48 12.03 -6.23
C PHE A 204 -12.44 12.94 -7.00
N VAL A 205 -12.42 12.85 -8.32
CA VAL A 205 -13.27 13.66 -9.20
C VAL A 205 -14.62 12.99 -9.44
N GLU A 206 -14.60 11.67 -9.69
CA GLU A 206 -15.79 10.97 -10.17
C GLU A 206 -16.65 10.36 -9.05
N PHE A 207 -16.06 10.04 -7.89
CA PHE A 207 -16.76 9.30 -6.85
C PHE A 207 -16.91 10.10 -5.56
N PRO A 208 -18.11 10.64 -5.26
CA PRO A 208 -18.40 11.22 -3.95
C PRO A 208 -18.07 10.24 -2.81
N GLY A 209 -17.56 10.79 -1.72
CA GLY A 209 -17.12 10.01 -0.55
C GLY A 209 -15.62 9.73 -0.52
N THR A 210 -14.90 9.90 -1.65
CA THR A 210 -13.45 9.64 -1.69
C THR A 210 -12.66 10.64 -0.84
N ILE A 211 -12.94 11.95 -0.96
CA ILE A 211 -12.25 12.99 -0.18
C ILE A 211 -12.63 12.86 1.30
N ALA A 212 -13.90 12.60 1.59
CA ALA A 212 -14.38 12.38 2.94
C ALA A 212 -13.68 11.18 3.62
N LYS A 213 -13.44 10.09 2.87
CA LYS A 213 -12.70 8.93 3.37
C LYS A 213 -11.25 9.28 3.68
N VAL A 214 -10.57 9.99 2.79
CA VAL A 214 -9.17 10.42 3.04
C VAL A 214 -9.10 11.34 4.24
N ALA A 215 -10.02 12.30 4.39
CA ALA A 215 -10.07 13.19 5.54
C ALA A 215 -10.27 12.41 6.86
N GLU A 216 -11.18 11.43 6.88
CA GLU A 216 -11.42 10.57 8.04
C GLU A 216 -10.17 9.75 8.39
N ASP A 217 -9.49 9.15 7.41
CA ASP A 217 -8.27 8.37 7.66
C ASP A 217 -7.12 9.26 8.18
N LEU A 218 -7.02 10.50 7.70
CA LEU A 218 -6.06 11.47 8.22
C LEU A 218 -6.37 11.90 9.65
N GLN A 219 -7.66 12.05 10.02
CA GLN A 219 -8.07 12.30 11.40
C GLN A 219 -7.71 11.12 12.31
N ILE A 220 -7.96 9.90 11.86
CA ILE A 220 -7.56 8.69 12.59
C ILE A 220 -6.04 8.66 12.76
N ALA A 221 -5.27 8.92 11.68
CA ALA A 221 -3.82 8.94 11.73
C ALA A 221 -3.29 10.02 12.68
N ALA A 222 -3.86 11.23 12.67
CA ALA A 222 -3.50 12.31 13.60
C ALA A 222 -3.76 11.89 15.06
N ALA A 223 -4.91 11.31 15.35
CA ALA A 223 -5.23 10.81 16.69
C ALA A 223 -4.31 9.67 17.15
N GLU A 224 -3.93 8.76 16.24
CA GLU A 224 -2.96 7.70 16.51
C GLU A 224 -1.57 8.28 16.86
N ILE A 225 -1.14 9.33 16.14
CA ILE A 225 0.13 10.04 16.42
C ILE A 225 0.08 10.74 17.79
N GLU A 226 -1.00 11.44 18.09
CA GLU A 226 -1.20 12.08 19.41
C GLU A 226 -1.18 11.04 20.54
N HIS A 227 -1.85 9.90 20.37
CA HIS A 227 -1.82 8.83 21.34
C HIS A 227 -0.40 8.25 21.51
N LEU A 228 0.34 8.08 20.41
CA LEU A 228 1.72 7.61 20.45
C LEU A 228 2.61 8.57 21.25
N GLN A 229 2.52 9.88 20.98
CA GLN A 229 3.26 10.93 21.70
C GLN A 229 2.87 11.00 23.19
N ALA A 230 1.58 10.85 23.48
CA ALA A 230 1.06 10.82 24.84
C ALA A 230 1.30 9.48 25.57
N LYS A 231 1.98 8.51 24.93
CA LYS A 231 2.21 7.14 25.43
C LYS A 231 0.90 6.41 25.80
N LYS A 232 -0.19 6.73 25.11
CA LYS A 232 -1.48 6.06 25.25
C LYS A 232 -1.53 4.84 24.33
N THR A 233 -2.43 3.92 24.64
CA THR A 233 -2.68 2.75 23.78
C THR A 233 -3.36 3.17 22.49
N SER A 234 -2.79 2.78 21.36
CA SER A 234 -3.29 2.99 19.99
C SER A 234 -3.03 1.75 19.14
N LEU A 235 -3.52 1.72 17.90
CA LEU A 235 -3.20 0.64 16.98
C LEU A 235 -1.70 0.60 16.69
N ILE A 236 -1.10 1.76 16.43
CA ILE A 236 0.35 1.86 16.14
C ILE A 236 1.16 1.35 17.35
N THR A 237 0.84 1.77 18.57
CA THR A 237 1.56 1.29 19.77
C THR A 237 1.39 -0.21 19.98
N LYS A 238 0.20 -0.75 19.71
CA LYS A 238 -0.04 -2.22 19.77
C LYS A 238 0.83 -2.96 18.76
N ILE A 239 0.89 -2.48 17.52
CA ILE A 239 1.74 -3.07 16.49
C ILE A 239 3.22 -2.98 16.89
N GLN A 240 3.71 -1.79 17.26
CA GLN A 240 5.11 -1.59 17.67
C GLN A 240 5.55 -2.51 18.83
N ASN A 241 4.69 -2.69 19.82
CA ASN A 241 4.98 -3.53 20.99
C ASN A 241 4.98 -5.02 20.68
N HIS A 242 4.39 -5.44 19.56
CA HIS A 242 4.25 -6.84 19.20
C HIS A 242 4.99 -7.23 17.91
N LEU A 243 5.78 -6.34 17.29
CA LEU A 243 6.54 -6.62 16.06
C LEU A 243 7.39 -7.91 16.17
N HIS A 244 7.94 -8.18 17.35
CA HIS A 244 8.70 -9.40 17.64
C HIS A 244 7.89 -10.72 17.53
N LYS A 245 6.57 -10.63 17.45
CA LYS A 245 5.66 -11.78 17.28
C LYS A 245 5.37 -12.12 15.82
N ILE A 246 5.79 -11.28 14.87
CA ILE A 246 5.62 -11.56 13.44
C ILE A 246 6.54 -12.74 13.08
N LYS A 247 5.94 -13.84 12.61
CA LYS A 247 6.64 -15.11 12.32
C LYS A 247 6.91 -15.33 10.84
N CYS A 248 6.07 -14.76 9.97
CA CYS A 248 6.25 -14.93 8.54
C CYS A 248 7.55 -14.27 8.06
N PRO A 249 8.24 -14.84 7.06
CA PRO A 249 9.37 -14.19 6.41
C PRO A 249 8.97 -12.78 5.94
N THR A 250 9.73 -11.77 6.34
CA THR A 250 9.39 -10.36 6.09
C THR A 250 10.51 -9.66 5.34
N LEU A 251 10.18 -8.96 4.25
CA LEU A 251 11.06 -8.03 3.56
C LEU A 251 10.58 -6.60 3.83
N ILE A 252 11.49 -5.75 4.24
CA ILE A 252 11.26 -4.31 4.41
C ILE A 252 11.99 -3.61 3.26
N LEU A 253 11.24 -2.87 2.45
CA LEU A 253 11.77 -2.00 1.41
C LEU A 253 11.62 -0.55 1.86
N TRP A 254 12.67 0.25 1.69
CA TRP A 254 12.60 1.66 2.08
C TRP A 254 13.32 2.54 1.08
N GLY A 255 12.64 3.63 0.66
CA GLY A 255 13.24 4.64 -0.20
C GLY A 255 14.30 5.44 0.55
N LYS A 256 15.52 5.50 0.00
CA LYS A 256 16.59 6.29 0.62
C LYS A 256 16.24 7.77 0.70
N GLN A 257 15.48 8.27 -0.25
CA GLN A 257 15.04 9.65 -0.34
C GLN A 257 13.55 9.81 0.02
N ASP A 258 13.02 8.92 0.88
CA ASP A 258 11.65 9.10 1.40
C ASP A 258 11.59 10.40 2.23
N SER A 259 10.86 11.39 1.70
CA SER A 259 10.69 12.71 2.32
C SER A 259 9.66 12.72 3.45
N TRP A 260 8.86 11.65 3.56
CA TRP A 260 7.80 11.53 4.55
C TRP A 260 8.24 10.78 5.81
N PHE A 261 8.95 9.68 5.63
CA PHE A 261 9.44 8.84 6.72
C PHE A 261 10.91 8.49 6.50
N PRO A 262 11.79 8.77 7.47
CA PRO A 262 13.22 8.57 7.30
C PRO A 262 13.57 7.09 7.15
N CYS A 263 14.54 6.77 6.31
CA CYS A 263 14.95 5.39 6.06
C CYS A 263 15.52 4.68 7.31
N SER A 264 15.99 5.45 8.31
CA SER A 264 16.34 4.93 9.64
C SER A 264 15.18 4.23 10.37
N ASP A 265 13.93 4.54 10.00
CA ASP A 265 12.78 3.83 10.54
C ASP A 265 12.67 2.40 9.98
N GLY A 266 13.16 2.17 8.75
CA GLY A 266 13.34 0.83 8.19
C GLY A 266 14.32 -0.01 9.01
N GLU A 267 15.43 0.56 9.45
CA GLU A 267 16.41 -0.10 10.31
C GLU A 267 15.83 -0.42 11.69
N LYS A 268 15.12 0.54 12.30
CA LYS A 268 14.39 0.31 13.56
C LYS A 268 13.33 -0.79 13.41
N LEU A 269 12.59 -0.82 12.31
CA LEU A 269 11.58 -1.85 12.06
C LEU A 269 12.24 -3.22 11.90
N ARG A 270 13.30 -3.30 11.10
CA ARG A 270 14.06 -4.52 10.88
C ARG A 270 14.59 -5.10 12.19
N SER A 271 15.10 -4.26 13.11
CA SER A 271 15.62 -4.72 14.40
C SER A 271 14.56 -5.29 15.34
N ARG A 272 13.26 -5.03 15.09
CA ARG A 272 12.14 -5.47 15.93
C ARG A 272 11.39 -6.69 15.39
N ILE A 273 11.55 -7.03 14.10
CA ILE A 273 10.91 -8.19 13.48
C ILE A 273 11.96 -9.30 13.33
N PRO A 274 11.79 -10.46 13.97
CA PRO A 274 12.68 -11.60 13.79
C PRO A 274 12.74 -12.01 12.32
N ASN A 275 13.94 -12.31 11.83
CA ASN A 275 14.17 -12.77 10.46
C ASN A 275 13.73 -11.80 9.35
N ALA A 276 13.51 -10.52 9.67
CA ALA A 276 13.26 -9.53 8.65
C ALA A 276 14.53 -9.16 7.89
N GLN A 277 14.39 -9.03 6.58
CA GLN A 277 15.40 -8.47 5.69
C GLN A 277 15.06 -7.02 5.41
N LEU A 278 16.06 -6.15 5.31
CA LEU A 278 15.90 -4.75 4.91
C LEU A 278 16.67 -4.52 3.61
N LYS A 279 16.04 -3.85 2.66
CA LYS A 279 16.67 -3.35 1.46
C LYS A 279 16.34 -1.87 1.28
N ILE A 280 17.36 -1.03 1.35
CA ILE A 280 17.24 0.41 1.06
C ILE A 280 17.33 0.59 -0.44
N LEU A 281 16.35 1.29 -1.01
CA LEU A 281 16.24 1.55 -2.44
C LEU A 281 16.84 2.93 -2.75
N PRO A 282 17.98 3.00 -3.47
CA PRO A 282 18.52 4.29 -3.91
C PRO A 282 17.58 4.93 -4.95
N ASN A 283 17.64 6.26 -5.05
CA ASN A 283 16.82 7.05 -5.97
C ASN A 283 15.32 6.75 -5.86
N CYS A 284 14.86 6.59 -4.62
CA CYS A 284 13.49 6.20 -4.31
C CYS A 284 12.91 7.12 -3.24
N GLY A 285 11.81 7.79 -3.57
CA GLY A 285 11.00 8.59 -2.65
C GLY A 285 9.97 7.75 -1.88
N HIS A 286 8.93 8.41 -1.36
CA HIS A 286 7.86 7.74 -0.60
C HIS A 286 6.99 6.83 -1.49
N ASP A 287 6.62 7.28 -2.70
CA ASP A 287 5.84 6.49 -3.67
C ASP A 287 6.78 5.53 -4.45
N ALA A 288 7.22 4.47 -3.78
CA ALA A 288 8.20 3.53 -4.34
C ALA A 288 7.61 2.64 -5.43
N SER A 289 6.34 2.26 -5.31
CA SER A 289 5.64 1.40 -6.27
C SER A 289 5.50 2.04 -7.65
N ALA A 290 5.47 3.38 -7.71
CA ALA A 290 5.49 4.14 -8.96
C ALA A 290 6.89 4.61 -9.31
N GLY A 291 7.59 5.32 -8.39
CA GLY A 291 8.85 6.01 -8.66
C GLY A 291 10.09 5.11 -8.73
N ALA A 292 10.05 3.93 -8.10
CA ALA A 292 11.15 2.95 -8.11
C ALA A 292 10.66 1.55 -8.45
N ASN A 293 9.63 1.45 -9.29
CA ASN A 293 8.90 0.22 -9.57
C ASN A 293 9.80 -0.96 -10.01
N GLN A 294 10.83 -0.71 -10.82
CA GLN A 294 11.76 -1.76 -11.26
C GLN A 294 12.55 -2.33 -10.07
N ALA A 295 13.05 -1.46 -9.18
CA ALA A 295 13.81 -1.87 -7.99
C ALA A 295 12.91 -2.60 -7.00
N VAL A 296 11.66 -2.13 -6.80
CA VAL A 296 10.66 -2.80 -5.96
C VAL A 296 10.34 -4.19 -6.50
N ASN A 297 10.01 -4.31 -7.80
CA ASN A 297 9.67 -5.59 -8.41
C ASN A 297 10.84 -6.58 -8.37
N ALA A 298 12.07 -6.11 -8.64
CA ALA A 298 13.26 -6.94 -8.56
C ALA A 298 13.49 -7.46 -7.14
N ALA A 299 13.38 -6.59 -6.12
CA ALA A 299 13.56 -6.97 -4.71
C ALA A 299 12.47 -7.95 -4.23
N VAL A 300 11.22 -7.74 -4.64
CA VAL A 300 10.11 -8.67 -4.36
C VAL A 300 10.41 -10.05 -4.96
N LEU A 301 10.77 -10.10 -6.25
CA LEU A 301 11.07 -11.37 -6.93
C LEU A 301 12.29 -12.07 -6.34
N GLU A 302 13.35 -11.36 -6.00
CA GLU A 302 14.55 -11.89 -5.35
C GLU A 302 14.21 -12.54 -3.99
N PHE A 303 13.49 -11.83 -3.13
CA PHE A 303 13.05 -12.34 -1.83
C PHE A 303 12.15 -13.57 -1.95
N LEU A 304 11.26 -13.60 -2.94
CA LEU A 304 10.35 -14.71 -3.13
C LEU A 304 11.04 -15.97 -3.73
N ARG A 305 12.12 -15.79 -4.54
CA ARG A 305 12.93 -16.88 -5.08
C ARG A 305 13.88 -17.49 -4.04
N GLY A 306 14.63 -16.68 -3.32
CA GLY A 306 15.61 -17.14 -2.33
C GLY A 306 15.02 -18.02 -1.23
N SER A 307 13.72 -17.87 -0.98
CA SER A 307 13.01 -18.76 -0.03
C SER A 307 12.59 -20.11 -0.64
N ARG A 308 12.72 -20.31 -1.97
CA ARG A 308 12.47 -21.62 -2.62
C ARG A 308 13.69 -22.52 -2.59
N GLU A 309 14.90 -21.95 -2.60
CA GLU A 309 16.16 -22.73 -2.57
C GLU A 309 16.47 -23.33 -1.19
N SER A 310 15.90 -22.79 -0.12
CA SER A 310 16.00 -23.38 1.23
C SER A 310 15.01 -24.53 1.49
N GLY A 311 14.15 -24.87 0.53
CA GLY A 311 13.20 -25.98 0.56
C GLY A 311 13.27 -26.77 -0.74
N VAL A 312 14.18 -27.73 -0.81
CA VAL A 312 14.41 -28.79 -1.79
C VAL A 312 13.42 -28.90 -2.95
N GLY A 313 13.92 -28.70 -4.18
CA GLY A 313 13.23 -29.04 -5.43
C GLY A 313 13.95 -28.47 -6.64
N GLU A 314 14.72 -29.31 -7.32
CA GLU A 314 15.49 -29.02 -8.54
C GLU A 314 14.63 -28.45 -9.66
N TRP A 315 15.12 -27.35 -10.28
CA TRP A 315 14.75 -26.93 -11.61
C TRP A 315 16.00 -26.79 -12.47
N GLU A 316 16.00 -27.54 -13.56
CA GLU A 316 17.09 -27.62 -14.54
C GLU A 316 17.48 -26.25 -15.09
N SER A 317 18.80 -26.07 -15.13
CA SER A 317 19.52 -24.89 -15.61
C SER A 317 19.44 -24.77 -17.14
N GLY A 318 18.79 -23.70 -17.59
CA GLY A 318 18.93 -23.20 -18.97
C GLY A 318 19.91 -22.03 -19.04
N LYS A 319 21.12 -22.32 -19.50
CA LYS A 319 22.15 -21.46 -20.10
C LYS A 319 22.63 -20.21 -19.36
N ARG A 320 23.86 -20.31 -18.85
CA ARG A 320 24.76 -19.22 -18.44
C ARG A 320 25.09 -18.27 -19.59
N ALA A 321 25.01 -16.96 -19.33
CA ALA A 321 25.89 -15.98 -19.96
C ALA A 321 26.56 -15.19 -18.84
N GLY A 322 27.88 -15.10 -18.84
CA GLY A 322 28.70 -14.53 -17.79
C GLY A 322 28.69 -13.00 -17.84
N GLY A 323 28.83 -12.41 -16.66
CA GLY A 323 29.08 -11.00 -16.46
C GLY A 323 29.57 -10.81 -15.02
N THR A 324 30.87 -10.55 -14.88
CA THR A 324 31.53 -10.14 -13.65
C THR A 324 31.05 -8.76 -13.26
N GLY A 325 30.44 -8.61 -12.09
CA GLY A 325 30.07 -7.31 -11.51
C GLY A 325 30.46 -7.29 -10.03
N GLU A 326 31.30 -6.37 -9.70
CA GLU A 326 31.88 -6.12 -8.39
C GLU A 326 30.80 -5.83 -7.33
N ALA A 327 31.03 -6.33 -6.11
CA ALA A 327 30.20 -6.12 -4.95
C ALA A 327 30.42 -4.69 -4.42
N GLU A 328 29.48 -3.80 -4.64
CA GLU A 328 29.45 -2.50 -3.93
C GLU A 328 28.83 -2.69 -2.55
N GLY A 329 29.58 -2.22 -1.55
CA GLY A 329 29.26 -2.32 -0.13
C GLY A 329 27.93 -1.62 0.24
N ALA A 330 27.20 -2.25 1.15
CA ALA A 330 26.01 -1.70 1.77
C ALA A 330 26.35 -0.40 2.51
N GLN A 331 25.97 0.74 1.93
CA GLN A 331 25.97 2.02 2.65
C GLN A 331 24.65 2.17 3.39
N GLY A 332 24.73 2.18 4.73
CA GLY A 332 23.61 2.48 5.64
C GLY A 332 22.98 3.87 5.42
N CYS A 333 21.85 4.12 6.07
CA CYS A 333 21.17 5.42 6.11
C CYS A 333 21.94 6.45 6.87
#